data_27f4be09c215dab5baa34045ce09fc5b
#
_entry.id   27f4be09c215dab5baa34045ce09fc5b
#
_cell.length_a   1.000
_cell.length_b   1.000
_cell.length_c   1.000
_cell.angle_alpha   90.00
_cell.angle_beta   90.00
_cell.angle_gamma   90.00
#
_symmetry.space_group_name_H-M   'P 1'
#
loop_
_entity.id
_entity.type
_entity.pdbx_description
1 polymer ?
#
loop_
_entity_poly.entity_id
_entity_poly.type
_entity_poly.pdbx_seq_one_letter_code
_entity_poly.pdbx_strand_id
1 'polypeptide(L)'
;MATPQFPEDFKCPISLEIMTDPVILSSGHTFDRSSIQRWLDSGNRTCPITKQLLPQNPSLIPNHALRSLISNFSFTCSSSQSKSSPQEPDPQTLISNLTCRSSTPSLHSKIYSLDQLNRLCKSNPFFRQRLTESGAVSTVLNFVGSEDSRLQESALLLLLNLSLDDDNKVGLVAEGAIGRVISALRYGKPNCKAYAATMLTSLAMVEVNKGTIGAYPFAIETLVSLLREGKGRERKEAATALYVLCSFPDNKKRAVECGATPILIEMVNSGMERAIEVMGLLAKCREGREEMGKIDECVMVLIQVLKEGSSRSIICALAVLNSLCSHSEEISLEVRRKGVLEICLGLAEDDNDKISRNASNLVQTLRRCLSRA
;
A
#
# COMPACT_ATOMS: atom_id res chain seq x y z
N MET A 1 -7.17 -44.96 -21.06
CA MET A 1 -6.42 -44.12 -20.09
C MET A 1 -7.44 -43.30 -19.32
N ALA A 2 -7.60 -43.57 -18.03
CA ALA A 2 -8.61 -42.89 -17.24
C ALA A 2 -8.22 -41.41 -17.07
N THR A 3 -9.12 -40.51 -17.42
CA THR A 3 -9.03 -39.08 -17.05
C THR A 3 -8.90 -38.98 -15.54
N PRO A 4 -7.99 -38.17 -15.00
CA PRO A 4 -7.89 -37.96 -13.55
C PRO A 4 -9.21 -37.46 -13.06
N GLN A 5 -9.93 -38.30 -12.32
CA GLN A 5 -11.26 -37.98 -11.80
C GLN A 5 -11.06 -37.22 -10.51
N PHE A 6 -11.46 -35.93 -10.48
CA PHE A 6 -11.48 -35.15 -9.24
C PHE A 6 -12.37 -35.86 -8.22
N PRO A 7 -11.98 -35.87 -6.93
CA PRO A 7 -12.84 -36.38 -5.87
C PRO A 7 -14.23 -35.72 -5.90
N GLU A 8 -15.27 -36.50 -5.66
CA GLU A 8 -16.65 -35.98 -5.65
C GLU A 8 -16.83 -34.85 -4.60
N ASP A 9 -16.08 -34.91 -3.51
CA ASP A 9 -16.08 -33.88 -2.45
C ASP A 9 -15.61 -32.51 -2.92
N PHE A 10 -14.97 -32.41 -4.08
CA PHE A 10 -14.54 -31.14 -4.66
C PHE A 10 -15.59 -30.49 -5.54
N LYS A 11 -16.66 -31.22 -5.87
CA LYS A 11 -17.76 -30.73 -6.69
C LYS A 11 -18.83 -30.06 -5.85
N CYS A 12 -19.31 -28.92 -6.33
CA CYS A 12 -20.45 -28.27 -5.72
C CYS A 12 -21.72 -29.10 -5.91
N PRO A 13 -22.48 -29.42 -4.86
CA PRO A 13 -23.71 -30.21 -4.99
C PRO A 13 -24.83 -29.55 -5.80
N ILE A 14 -24.72 -28.25 -6.07
CA ILE A 14 -25.71 -27.49 -6.87
C ILE A 14 -25.30 -27.48 -8.36
N SER A 15 -24.05 -27.09 -8.67
CA SER A 15 -23.58 -26.94 -10.05
C SER A 15 -22.95 -28.20 -10.61
N LEU A 16 -22.57 -29.15 -9.77
CA LEU A 16 -21.80 -30.36 -10.12
C LEU A 16 -20.41 -30.09 -10.71
N GLU A 17 -19.99 -28.83 -10.64
CA GLU A 17 -18.67 -28.37 -11.06
C GLU A 17 -17.71 -28.28 -9.87
N ILE A 18 -16.41 -28.26 -10.12
CA ILE A 18 -15.39 -28.09 -9.07
C ILE A 18 -15.54 -26.72 -8.45
N MET A 19 -15.59 -26.68 -7.10
CA MET A 19 -15.75 -25.45 -6.36
C MET A 19 -14.53 -24.55 -6.48
N THR A 20 -14.77 -23.29 -6.79
CA THR A 20 -13.73 -22.25 -6.86
C THR A 20 -13.67 -21.44 -5.57
N ASP A 21 -14.80 -21.21 -4.93
CA ASP A 21 -14.92 -20.53 -3.63
C ASP A 21 -15.83 -21.34 -2.67
N PRO A 22 -15.32 -22.44 -2.08
CA PRO A 22 -16.10 -23.29 -1.20
C PRO A 22 -16.48 -22.59 0.11
N VAL A 23 -17.77 -22.60 0.45
CA VAL A 23 -18.34 -22.04 1.67
C VAL A 23 -19.21 -23.06 2.41
N ILE A 24 -19.16 -23.04 3.72
CA ILE A 24 -19.94 -23.93 4.60
C ILE A 24 -21.20 -23.20 5.06
N LEU A 25 -22.34 -23.88 4.95
CA LEU A 25 -23.60 -23.45 5.58
C LEU A 25 -23.72 -23.98 7.02
N SER A 26 -24.64 -23.37 7.79
CA SER A 26 -25.00 -23.86 9.14
C SER A 26 -25.45 -25.32 9.20
N SER A 27 -25.83 -25.91 8.05
CA SER A 27 -26.12 -27.34 7.90
C SER A 27 -24.88 -28.24 7.85
N GLY A 28 -23.66 -27.67 7.91
CA GLY A 28 -22.38 -28.38 7.81
C GLY A 28 -21.95 -28.76 6.40
N HIS A 29 -22.74 -28.48 5.37
CA HIS A 29 -22.43 -28.83 3.98
C HIS A 29 -21.75 -27.67 3.25
N THR A 30 -20.84 -28.02 2.33
CA THR A 30 -20.06 -27.08 1.55
C THR A 30 -20.63 -26.94 0.13
N PHE A 31 -20.67 -25.73 -0.37
CA PHE A 31 -21.12 -25.34 -1.71
C PHE A 31 -20.17 -24.31 -2.30
N ASP A 32 -20.18 -24.14 -3.62
CA ASP A 32 -19.56 -22.98 -4.24
C ASP A 32 -20.36 -21.72 -3.88
N ARG A 33 -19.67 -20.63 -3.48
CA ARG A 33 -20.31 -19.38 -3.03
C ARG A 33 -21.30 -18.85 -4.06
N SER A 34 -20.93 -18.84 -5.32
CA SER A 34 -21.77 -18.31 -6.40
C SER A 34 -23.04 -19.13 -6.59
N SER A 35 -22.97 -20.44 -6.40
CA SER A 35 -24.10 -21.36 -6.56
C SER A 35 -25.07 -21.27 -5.38
N ILE A 36 -24.56 -21.25 -4.15
CA ILE A 36 -25.42 -21.16 -2.97
C ILE A 36 -26.03 -19.77 -2.82
N GLN A 37 -25.33 -18.72 -3.21
CA GLN A 37 -25.87 -17.37 -3.20
C GLN A 37 -27.07 -17.26 -4.15
N ARG A 38 -26.95 -17.76 -5.39
CA ARG A 38 -28.08 -17.81 -6.35
C ARG A 38 -29.27 -18.61 -5.81
N TRP A 39 -29.02 -19.71 -5.10
CA TRP A 39 -30.06 -20.50 -4.46
C TRP A 39 -30.84 -19.70 -3.41
N LEU A 40 -30.12 -18.96 -2.57
CA LEU A 40 -30.70 -18.11 -1.54
C LEU A 40 -31.43 -16.89 -2.14
N ASP A 41 -30.84 -16.26 -3.16
CA ASP A 41 -31.40 -15.09 -3.87
C ASP A 41 -32.70 -15.46 -4.61
N SER A 42 -32.85 -16.73 -5.02
CA SER A 42 -34.10 -17.25 -5.60
C SER A 42 -35.22 -17.49 -4.56
N GLY A 43 -35.01 -17.04 -3.32
CA GLY A 43 -36.01 -17.13 -2.25
C GLY A 43 -36.04 -18.45 -1.49
N ASN A 44 -35.13 -19.40 -1.78
CA ASN A 44 -35.02 -20.64 -1.07
C ASN A 44 -34.49 -20.44 0.35
N ARG A 45 -35.11 -21.08 1.33
CA ARG A 45 -34.76 -20.96 2.75
C ARG A 45 -34.35 -22.31 3.36
N THR A 46 -33.96 -23.26 2.53
CA THR A 46 -33.56 -24.60 2.99
C THR A 46 -32.22 -25.02 2.40
N CYS A 47 -31.46 -25.81 3.12
CA CYS A 47 -30.24 -26.41 2.60
C CYS A 47 -30.53 -27.28 1.36
N PRO A 48 -29.85 -27.12 0.24
CA PRO A 48 -30.08 -27.92 -0.98
C PRO A 48 -29.98 -29.44 -0.76
N ILE A 49 -29.11 -29.88 0.15
CA ILE A 49 -28.87 -31.31 0.43
C ILE A 49 -29.84 -31.81 1.52
N THR A 50 -29.79 -31.24 2.72
CA THR A 50 -30.49 -31.77 3.91
C THR A 50 -31.94 -31.31 4.01
N LYS A 51 -32.37 -30.34 3.21
CA LYS A 51 -33.68 -29.68 3.28
C LYS A 51 -33.95 -28.97 4.63
N GLN A 52 -32.95 -28.91 5.51
CA GLN A 52 -33.05 -28.24 6.80
C GLN A 52 -33.27 -26.71 6.59
N LEU A 53 -34.13 -26.12 7.39
CA LEU A 53 -34.42 -24.69 7.38
C LEU A 53 -33.17 -23.90 7.77
N LEU A 54 -32.85 -22.88 6.98
CA LEU A 54 -31.74 -21.96 7.23
C LEU A 54 -32.23 -20.71 7.94
N PRO A 55 -31.39 -20.03 8.73
CA PRO A 55 -31.71 -18.73 9.31
C PRO A 55 -32.09 -17.70 8.23
N GLN A 56 -32.73 -16.61 8.63
CA GLN A 56 -33.17 -15.54 7.70
C GLN A 56 -32.00 -14.93 6.89
N ASN A 57 -30.81 -14.84 7.51
CA ASN A 57 -29.56 -14.44 6.88
C ASN A 57 -28.50 -15.51 7.18
N PRO A 58 -28.41 -16.58 6.39
CA PRO A 58 -27.45 -17.64 6.64
C PRO A 58 -26.02 -17.13 6.38
N SER A 59 -25.12 -17.32 7.36
CA SER A 59 -23.70 -17.01 7.18
C SER A 59 -23.05 -18.02 6.24
N LEU A 60 -22.30 -17.51 5.25
CA LEU A 60 -21.49 -18.30 4.33
C LEU A 60 -20.05 -18.30 4.83
N ILE A 61 -19.64 -19.33 5.57
CA ILE A 61 -18.31 -19.43 6.18
C ILE A 61 -17.33 -20.00 5.14
N PRO A 62 -16.22 -19.30 4.78
CA PRO A 62 -15.26 -19.84 3.85
C PRO A 62 -14.64 -21.16 4.31
N ASN A 63 -14.62 -22.17 3.44
CA ASN A 63 -13.95 -23.44 3.70
C ASN A 63 -12.51 -23.40 3.14
N HIS A 64 -11.62 -22.78 3.91
CA HIS A 64 -10.22 -22.63 3.52
C HIS A 64 -9.50 -23.98 3.33
N ALA A 65 -9.83 -24.98 4.17
CA ALA A 65 -9.23 -26.31 4.08
C ALA A 65 -9.56 -26.97 2.73
N LEU A 66 -10.85 -26.97 2.34
CA LEU A 66 -11.27 -27.59 1.07
C LEU A 66 -10.76 -26.78 -0.13
N ARG A 67 -10.72 -25.45 -0.05
CA ARG A 67 -10.15 -24.60 -1.09
C ARG A 67 -8.68 -24.96 -1.33
N SER A 68 -7.90 -25.15 -0.28
CA SER A 68 -6.49 -25.55 -0.36
C SER A 68 -6.33 -26.94 -0.98
N LEU A 69 -7.18 -27.89 -0.60
CA LEU A 69 -7.17 -29.25 -1.17
C LEU A 69 -7.49 -29.25 -2.66
N ILE A 70 -8.52 -28.53 -3.09
CA ILE A 70 -8.89 -28.41 -4.52
C ILE A 70 -7.75 -27.78 -5.32
N SER A 71 -7.14 -26.73 -4.82
CA SER A 71 -6.01 -26.04 -5.46
C SER A 71 -4.80 -26.98 -5.61
N ASN A 72 -4.47 -27.72 -4.56
CA ASN A 72 -3.37 -28.69 -4.58
C ASN A 72 -3.63 -29.84 -5.56
N PHE A 73 -4.85 -30.33 -5.61
CA PHE A 73 -5.22 -31.43 -6.51
C PHE A 73 -5.23 -30.99 -7.98
N SER A 74 -5.72 -29.79 -8.25
CA SER A 74 -5.68 -29.20 -9.60
C SER A 74 -4.24 -29.05 -10.12
N PHE A 75 -3.32 -28.71 -9.21
CA PHE A 75 -1.90 -28.57 -9.53
C PHE A 75 -1.22 -29.92 -9.84
N THR A 76 -1.53 -30.98 -9.08
CA THR A 76 -1.00 -32.33 -9.32
C THR A 76 -1.54 -32.97 -10.59
N CYS A 77 -2.78 -32.68 -10.97
CA CYS A 77 -3.39 -33.21 -12.20
C CYS A 77 -2.87 -32.51 -13.47
N SER A 78 -2.48 -31.23 -13.39
CA SER A 78 -1.91 -30.48 -14.52
C SER A 78 -0.51 -30.95 -14.91
N SER A 79 0.22 -31.62 -14.02
CA SER A 79 1.55 -32.14 -14.27
C SER A 79 1.57 -33.47 -15.10
N SER A 80 0.39 -34.06 -15.41
CA SER A 80 0.30 -35.39 -16.08
C SER A 80 -0.16 -35.33 -17.53
N GLN A 81 -0.45 -34.20 -18.13
CA GLN A 81 -0.88 -34.10 -19.53
C GLN A 81 -0.10 -33.05 -20.31
N SER A 82 1.02 -33.44 -20.84
CA SER A 82 1.73 -32.72 -21.91
C SER A 82 1.16 -33.09 -23.27
N LYS A 83 0.51 -32.15 -23.96
CA LYS A 83 0.61 -32.01 -25.43
C LYS A 83 0.27 -30.58 -25.85
N SER A 84 1.30 -29.90 -26.37
CA SER A 84 1.31 -28.82 -27.36
C SER A 84 0.39 -27.61 -27.18
N SER A 85 0.69 -26.79 -26.19
CA SER A 85 0.65 -25.31 -26.19
C SER A 85 1.94 -24.84 -25.53
N PRO A 86 2.39 -23.57 -25.66
CA PRO A 86 3.61 -23.12 -25.00
C PRO A 86 3.44 -23.35 -23.49
N GLN A 87 4.22 -24.33 -22.98
CA GLN A 87 4.15 -24.80 -21.60
C GLN A 87 4.39 -23.58 -20.67
N GLU A 88 3.38 -23.23 -19.86
CA GLU A 88 3.65 -22.40 -18.68
C GLU A 88 4.68 -23.15 -17.83
N PRO A 89 5.82 -22.52 -17.53
CA PRO A 89 6.90 -23.17 -16.79
C PRO A 89 6.41 -23.56 -15.40
N ASP A 90 6.70 -24.80 -14.99
CA ASP A 90 6.37 -25.30 -13.67
C ASP A 90 6.94 -24.36 -12.58
N PRO A 91 6.10 -23.87 -11.64
CA PRO A 91 6.54 -22.97 -10.57
C PRO A 91 7.70 -23.52 -9.73
N GLN A 92 7.78 -24.83 -9.53
CA GLN A 92 8.88 -25.49 -8.82
C GLN A 92 10.21 -25.33 -9.57
N THR A 93 10.16 -25.49 -10.89
CA THR A 93 11.32 -25.27 -11.77
C THR A 93 11.76 -23.81 -11.75
N LEU A 94 10.82 -22.86 -11.74
CA LEU A 94 11.14 -21.43 -11.64
C LEU A 94 11.83 -21.09 -10.32
N ILE A 95 11.34 -21.63 -9.21
CA ILE A 95 11.94 -21.45 -7.87
C ILE A 95 13.33 -22.11 -7.85
N SER A 96 13.48 -23.32 -8.38
CA SER A 96 14.76 -24.02 -8.45
C SER A 96 15.80 -23.22 -9.24
N ASN A 97 15.40 -22.62 -10.37
CA ASN A 97 16.27 -21.76 -11.17
C ASN A 97 16.77 -20.52 -10.40
N LEU A 98 16.07 -20.08 -9.37
CA LEU A 98 16.52 -18.96 -8.52
C LEU A 98 17.42 -19.43 -7.38
N THR A 99 17.13 -20.60 -6.79
CA THR A 99 17.76 -21.09 -5.57
C THR A 99 18.94 -22.06 -5.79
N CYS A 100 19.07 -22.65 -6.99
CA CYS A 100 20.14 -23.62 -7.28
C CYS A 100 21.54 -23.00 -7.14
N ARG A 101 22.35 -23.61 -6.26
CA ARG A 101 23.76 -23.25 -6.05
C ARG A 101 24.73 -24.02 -6.95
N SER A 102 24.29 -25.14 -7.52
CA SER A 102 25.16 -26.10 -8.25
C SER A 102 25.35 -25.76 -9.71
N SER A 103 24.48 -24.98 -10.34
CA SER A 103 24.67 -24.41 -11.67
C SER A 103 24.23 -22.95 -11.61
N THR A 104 25.15 -22.01 -11.84
CA THR A 104 24.80 -20.59 -11.87
C THR A 104 23.90 -20.31 -13.07
N PRO A 105 22.58 -20.14 -12.90
CA PRO A 105 21.69 -19.82 -14.02
C PRO A 105 22.13 -18.50 -14.65
N SER A 106 22.01 -18.39 -15.97
CA SER A 106 22.32 -17.16 -16.67
C SER A 106 21.45 -16.00 -16.13
N LEU A 107 21.94 -14.78 -16.23
CA LEU A 107 21.18 -13.57 -15.85
C LEU A 107 19.80 -13.55 -16.52
N HIS A 108 19.74 -13.92 -17.80
CA HIS A 108 18.49 -13.99 -18.56
C HIS A 108 17.51 -15.03 -17.97
N SER A 109 18.00 -16.20 -17.56
CA SER A 109 17.17 -17.22 -16.92
C SER A 109 16.60 -16.77 -15.59
N LYS A 110 17.38 -16.03 -14.77
CA LYS A 110 16.93 -15.47 -13.51
C LYS A 110 15.82 -14.43 -13.71
N ILE A 111 16.02 -13.49 -14.64
CA ILE A 111 15.02 -12.47 -14.98
C ILE A 111 13.75 -13.12 -15.49
N TYR A 112 13.86 -14.09 -16.42
CA TYR A 112 12.72 -14.82 -16.93
C TYR A 112 11.93 -15.52 -15.81
N SER A 113 12.62 -16.21 -14.90
CA SER A 113 11.98 -16.89 -13.77
C SER A 113 11.26 -15.90 -12.85
N LEU A 114 11.89 -14.77 -12.53
CA LEU A 114 11.26 -13.71 -11.72
C LEU A 114 10.01 -13.13 -12.42
N ASP A 115 10.06 -12.89 -13.72
CA ASP A 115 8.94 -12.33 -14.48
C ASP A 115 7.75 -13.30 -14.54
N GLN A 116 8.01 -14.61 -14.67
CA GLN A 116 6.94 -15.64 -14.59
C GLN A 116 6.36 -15.73 -13.18
N LEU A 117 7.21 -15.74 -12.14
CA LEU A 117 6.75 -15.72 -10.74
C LEU A 117 5.94 -14.46 -10.43
N ASN A 118 6.32 -13.31 -10.97
CA ASN A 118 5.56 -12.06 -10.87
C ASN A 118 4.14 -12.20 -11.41
N ARG A 119 3.98 -12.82 -12.58
CA ARG A 119 2.65 -13.06 -13.17
C ARG A 119 1.80 -13.96 -12.30
N LEU A 120 2.37 -15.07 -11.80
CA LEU A 120 1.68 -16.02 -10.92
C LEU A 120 1.28 -15.38 -9.59
N CYS A 121 2.18 -14.64 -8.93
CA CYS A 121 1.90 -13.97 -7.66
C CYS A 121 0.85 -12.88 -7.79
N LYS A 122 0.79 -12.18 -8.92
CA LYS A 122 -0.17 -11.09 -9.13
C LYS A 122 -1.61 -11.61 -9.15
N SER A 123 -1.84 -12.76 -9.76
CA SER A 123 -3.19 -13.32 -9.96
C SER A 123 -3.61 -14.32 -8.89
N ASN A 124 -2.68 -14.92 -8.14
CA ASN A 124 -2.97 -16.04 -7.25
C ASN A 124 -2.44 -15.82 -5.82
N PRO A 125 -3.31 -15.50 -4.84
CA PRO A 125 -2.93 -15.34 -3.43
C PRO A 125 -2.30 -16.61 -2.84
N PHE A 126 -2.83 -17.78 -3.16
CA PHE A 126 -2.30 -19.05 -2.67
C PHE A 126 -0.85 -19.29 -3.14
N PHE A 127 -0.52 -18.86 -4.36
CA PHE A 127 0.83 -18.96 -4.86
C PHE A 127 1.81 -18.04 -4.12
N ARG A 128 1.36 -16.84 -3.71
CA ARG A 128 2.18 -15.94 -2.87
C ARG A 128 2.57 -16.60 -1.55
N GLN A 129 1.61 -17.23 -0.87
CA GLN A 129 1.89 -17.97 0.37
C GLN A 129 2.90 -19.09 0.14
N ARG A 130 2.70 -19.94 -0.87
CA ARG A 130 3.63 -21.03 -1.19
C ARG A 130 5.04 -20.54 -1.52
N LEU A 131 5.16 -19.41 -2.21
CA LEU A 131 6.46 -18.84 -2.56
C LEU A 131 7.19 -18.34 -1.30
N THR A 132 6.50 -17.73 -0.35
CA THR A 132 7.11 -17.33 0.93
C THR A 132 7.54 -18.55 1.76
N GLU A 133 6.73 -19.60 1.81
CA GLU A 133 7.06 -20.85 2.52
C GLU A 133 8.22 -21.64 1.87
N SER A 134 8.48 -21.45 0.58
CA SER A 134 9.56 -22.16 -0.14
C SER A 134 10.97 -21.72 0.21
N GLY A 135 11.15 -20.65 1.00
CA GLY A 135 12.46 -20.08 1.31
C GLY A 135 13.10 -19.28 0.15
N ALA A 136 12.38 -19.09 -0.97
CA ALA A 136 12.90 -18.33 -2.12
C ALA A 136 13.03 -16.82 -1.83
N VAL A 137 12.33 -16.30 -0.82
CA VAL A 137 12.30 -14.87 -0.47
C VAL A 137 13.70 -14.34 -0.20
N SER A 138 14.52 -15.04 0.56
CA SER A 138 15.90 -14.64 0.87
C SER A 138 16.76 -14.49 -0.40
N THR A 139 16.56 -15.36 -1.38
CA THR A 139 17.24 -15.28 -2.68
C THR A 139 16.75 -14.07 -3.49
N VAL A 140 15.44 -13.83 -3.51
CA VAL A 140 14.86 -12.65 -4.18
C VAL A 140 15.35 -11.36 -3.53
N LEU A 141 15.45 -11.30 -2.19
CA LEU A 141 16.02 -10.18 -1.45
C LEU A 141 17.49 -9.92 -1.83
N ASN A 142 18.28 -10.96 -2.10
CA ASN A 142 19.65 -10.80 -2.57
C ASN A 142 19.69 -10.16 -3.98
N PHE A 143 18.73 -10.46 -4.84
CA PHE A 143 18.64 -9.85 -6.17
C PHE A 143 18.26 -8.37 -6.14
N VAL A 144 17.60 -7.89 -5.07
CA VAL A 144 17.37 -6.46 -4.85
C VAL A 144 18.69 -5.68 -4.73
N GLY A 145 19.76 -6.33 -4.28
CA GLY A 145 21.10 -5.75 -4.23
C GLY A 145 21.92 -5.90 -5.53
N SER A 146 21.33 -6.40 -6.62
CA SER A 146 22.04 -6.63 -7.88
C SER A 146 22.43 -5.31 -8.56
N GLU A 147 23.62 -5.29 -9.20
CA GLU A 147 24.05 -4.20 -10.08
C GLU A 147 23.27 -4.18 -11.41
N ASP A 148 22.74 -5.34 -11.84
CA ASP A 148 21.86 -5.39 -13.00
C ASP A 148 20.49 -4.84 -12.67
N SER A 149 20.13 -3.73 -13.30
CA SER A 149 18.89 -3.01 -13.01
C SER A 149 17.62 -3.78 -13.38
N ARG A 150 17.65 -4.67 -14.38
CA ARG A 150 16.47 -5.47 -14.76
C ARG A 150 16.23 -6.57 -13.74
N LEU A 151 17.30 -7.22 -13.27
CA LEU A 151 17.20 -8.21 -12.21
C LEU A 151 16.71 -7.56 -10.91
N GLN A 152 17.26 -6.40 -10.54
CA GLN A 152 16.83 -5.63 -9.38
C GLN A 152 15.35 -5.22 -9.49
N GLU A 153 14.91 -4.73 -10.65
CA GLU A 153 13.53 -4.32 -10.92
C GLU A 153 12.56 -5.50 -10.81
N SER A 154 12.85 -6.63 -11.46
CA SER A 154 12.01 -7.84 -11.41
C SER A 154 11.93 -8.41 -10.00
N ALA A 155 13.01 -8.34 -9.21
CA ALA A 155 13.02 -8.75 -7.80
C ALA A 155 12.13 -7.84 -6.93
N LEU A 156 12.25 -6.52 -7.08
CA LEU A 156 11.41 -5.55 -6.36
C LEU A 156 9.92 -5.74 -6.70
N LEU A 157 9.59 -5.98 -7.96
CA LEU A 157 8.22 -6.26 -8.39
C LEU A 157 7.67 -7.55 -7.76
N LEU A 158 8.49 -8.60 -7.65
CA LEU A 158 8.06 -9.84 -7.00
C LEU A 158 7.80 -9.63 -5.50
N LEU A 159 8.67 -8.91 -4.80
CA LEU A 159 8.47 -8.56 -3.40
C LEU A 159 7.22 -7.69 -3.20
N LEU A 160 6.94 -6.76 -4.13
CA LEU A 160 5.70 -5.97 -4.11
C LEU A 160 4.47 -6.86 -4.26
N ASN A 161 4.47 -7.84 -5.17
CA ASN A 161 3.37 -8.78 -5.31
C ASN A 161 3.20 -9.66 -4.07
N LEU A 162 4.29 -10.08 -3.42
CA LEU A 162 4.23 -10.82 -2.16
C LEU A 162 3.67 -9.96 -1.03
N SER A 163 3.99 -8.66 -1.02
CA SER A 163 3.51 -7.71 0.00
C SER A 163 2.05 -7.29 -0.16
N LEU A 164 1.28 -7.89 -1.07
CA LEU A 164 -0.18 -7.70 -1.13
C LEU A 164 -0.89 -8.32 0.08
N ASP A 165 -0.29 -9.33 0.70
CA ASP A 165 -0.82 -10.00 1.89
C ASP A 165 -0.12 -9.44 3.15
N ASP A 166 -0.91 -9.11 4.20
CA ASP A 166 -0.38 -8.45 5.40
C ASP A 166 0.59 -9.32 6.19
N ASP A 167 0.33 -10.64 6.27
CA ASP A 167 1.23 -11.59 6.94
C ASP A 167 2.61 -11.61 6.25
N ASN A 168 2.64 -11.54 4.92
CA ASN A 168 3.88 -11.47 4.18
C ASN A 168 4.66 -10.18 4.45
N LYS A 169 3.99 -9.04 4.70
CA LYS A 169 4.67 -7.77 5.00
C LYS A 169 5.50 -7.87 6.29
N VAL A 170 4.97 -8.54 7.30
CA VAL A 170 5.70 -8.77 8.56
C VAL A 170 6.86 -9.74 8.34
N GLY A 171 6.63 -10.84 7.62
CA GLY A 171 7.67 -11.82 7.28
C GLY A 171 8.82 -11.21 6.47
N LEU A 172 8.52 -10.40 5.46
CA LEU A 172 9.52 -9.71 4.64
C LEU A 172 10.39 -8.76 5.48
N VAL A 173 9.80 -8.04 6.43
CA VAL A 173 10.56 -7.19 7.37
C VAL A 173 11.46 -8.02 8.26
N ALA A 174 10.97 -9.15 8.79
CA ALA A 174 11.74 -10.06 9.61
C ALA A 174 12.93 -10.69 8.84
N GLU A 175 12.79 -10.95 7.53
CA GLU A 175 13.85 -11.43 6.65
C GLU A 175 14.85 -10.33 6.21
N GLY A 176 14.71 -9.10 6.71
CA GLY A 176 15.64 -8.01 6.45
C GLY A 176 15.38 -7.24 5.15
N ALA A 177 14.14 -7.26 4.62
CA ALA A 177 13.78 -6.54 3.41
C ALA A 177 14.07 -5.04 3.49
N ILE A 178 13.90 -4.41 4.66
CA ILE A 178 14.08 -2.95 4.83
C ILE A 178 15.46 -2.51 4.34
N GLY A 179 16.53 -3.14 4.81
CA GLY A 179 17.88 -2.75 4.44
C GLY A 179 18.19 -2.90 2.95
N ARG A 180 17.69 -3.98 2.33
CA ARG A 180 17.84 -4.21 0.88
C ARG A 180 17.07 -3.19 0.06
N VAL A 181 15.84 -2.88 0.47
CA VAL A 181 14.98 -1.90 -0.20
C VAL A 181 15.56 -0.49 -0.07
N ILE A 182 16.09 -0.09 1.10
CA ILE A 182 16.75 1.21 1.29
C ILE A 182 18.02 1.30 0.44
N SER A 183 18.81 0.23 0.31
CA SER A 183 19.95 0.20 -0.61
C SER A 183 19.53 0.42 -2.05
N ALA A 184 18.45 -0.24 -2.51
CA ALA A 184 17.91 -0.03 -3.85
C ALA A 184 17.34 1.39 -4.04
N LEU A 185 16.71 1.95 -3.02
CA LEU A 185 16.22 3.33 -3.01
C LEU A 185 17.37 4.34 -3.17
N ARG A 186 18.51 4.07 -2.55
CA ARG A 186 19.68 4.96 -2.54
C ARG A 186 20.51 4.87 -3.82
N TYR A 187 20.78 3.66 -4.27
CA TYR A 187 21.77 3.40 -5.32
C TYR A 187 21.17 2.89 -6.65
N GLY A 188 19.90 2.50 -6.65
CA GLY A 188 19.22 1.96 -7.83
C GLY A 188 19.02 2.98 -8.94
N LYS A 189 18.68 2.48 -10.14
CA LYS A 189 18.22 3.31 -11.25
C LYS A 189 16.81 3.89 -10.96
N PRO A 190 16.33 4.90 -11.69
CA PRO A 190 15.07 5.59 -11.44
C PRO A 190 13.87 4.66 -11.19
N ASN A 191 13.66 3.64 -12.03
CA ASN A 191 12.58 2.68 -11.84
C ASN A 191 12.73 1.88 -10.54
N CYS A 192 13.95 1.42 -10.24
CA CYS A 192 14.22 0.67 -9.00
C CYS A 192 13.99 1.54 -7.76
N LYS A 193 14.37 2.82 -7.80
CA LYS A 193 14.11 3.79 -6.73
C LYS A 193 12.60 3.97 -6.51
N ALA A 194 11.83 4.12 -7.59
CA ALA A 194 10.38 4.24 -7.50
C ALA A 194 9.74 2.98 -6.91
N TYR A 195 10.12 1.78 -7.37
CA TYR A 195 9.63 0.51 -6.80
C TYR A 195 10.06 0.32 -5.35
N ALA A 196 11.27 0.72 -4.99
CA ALA A 196 11.73 0.66 -3.61
C ALA A 196 10.91 1.58 -2.68
N ALA A 197 10.58 2.80 -3.13
CA ALA A 197 9.69 3.70 -2.39
C ALA A 197 8.27 3.12 -2.26
N THR A 198 7.72 2.53 -3.34
CA THR A 198 6.44 1.82 -3.31
C THR A 198 6.50 0.62 -2.35
N MET A 199 7.62 -0.11 -2.30
CA MET A 199 7.80 -1.24 -1.38
C MET A 199 7.79 -0.78 0.08
N LEU A 200 8.50 0.31 0.42
CA LEU A 200 8.44 0.89 1.76
C LEU A 200 7.02 1.31 2.14
N THR A 201 6.28 1.89 1.19
CA THR A 201 4.85 2.22 1.36
C THR A 201 4.04 0.97 1.70
N SER A 202 4.19 -0.11 0.92
CA SER A 202 3.47 -1.36 1.15
C SER A 202 3.77 -1.98 2.51
N LEU A 203 5.06 -2.09 2.87
CA LEU A 203 5.47 -2.62 4.18
C LEU A 203 4.93 -1.77 5.34
N ALA A 204 4.88 -0.44 5.18
CA ALA A 204 4.40 0.51 6.17
C ALA A 204 2.86 0.53 6.32
N MET A 205 2.10 -0.20 5.50
CA MET A 205 0.66 -0.37 5.72
C MET A 205 0.36 -1.13 7.01
N VAL A 206 1.27 -1.99 7.45
CA VAL A 206 1.21 -2.64 8.76
C VAL A 206 1.80 -1.69 9.81
N GLU A 207 1.02 -1.38 10.86
CA GLU A 207 1.34 -0.31 11.83
C GLU A 207 2.70 -0.52 12.52
N VAL A 208 2.99 -1.77 12.94
CA VAL A 208 4.26 -2.10 13.63
C VAL A 208 5.49 -1.84 12.75
N ASN A 209 5.36 -1.90 11.44
CA ASN A 209 6.48 -1.69 10.52
C ASN A 209 6.85 -0.20 10.37
N LYS A 210 5.92 0.73 10.60
CA LYS A 210 6.16 2.17 10.39
C LYS A 210 7.31 2.70 11.25
N GLY A 211 7.29 2.34 12.53
CA GLY A 211 8.36 2.72 13.47
C GLY A 211 9.69 2.09 13.09
N THR A 212 9.70 0.80 12.77
CA THR A 212 10.89 0.03 12.37
C THR A 212 11.51 0.59 11.08
N ILE A 213 10.69 0.85 10.05
CA ILE A 213 11.17 1.42 8.78
C ILE A 213 11.73 2.83 9.00
N GLY A 214 10.99 3.69 9.73
CA GLY A 214 11.42 5.07 9.93
C GLY A 214 12.64 5.21 10.84
N ALA A 215 12.89 4.26 11.73
CA ALA A 215 14.09 4.20 12.56
C ALA A 215 15.30 3.55 11.86
N TYR A 216 15.08 2.89 10.72
CA TYR A 216 16.17 2.28 9.98
C TYR A 216 17.11 3.35 9.41
N PRO A 217 18.44 3.17 9.53
CA PRO A 217 19.41 4.15 9.05
C PRO A 217 19.15 4.59 7.60
N PHE A 218 19.17 5.89 7.36
CA PHE A 218 18.97 6.52 6.05
C PHE A 218 17.59 6.36 5.40
N ALA A 219 16.61 5.68 6.03
CA ALA A 219 15.30 5.44 5.40
C ALA A 219 14.57 6.75 5.07
N ILE A 220 14.34 7.59 6.06
CA ILE A 220 13.65 8.88 5.87
C ILE A 220 14.51 9.84 5.05
N GLU A 221 15.80 9.93 5.36
CA GLU A 221 16.76 10.80 4.64
C GLU A 221 16.77 10.50 3.13
N THR A 222 16.83 9.21 2.75
CA THR A 222 16.84 8.82 1.33
C THR A 222 15.51 9.13 0.64
N LEU A 223 14.38 8.98 1.32
CA LEU A 223 13.08 9.39 0.78
C LEU A 223 13.00 10.91 0.59
N VAL A 224 13.52 11.69 1.52
CA VAL A 224 13.59 13.17 1.41
C VAL A 224 14.55 13.58 0.27
N SER A 225 15.69 12.91 0.11
CA SER A 225 16.57 13.13 -1.04
C SER A 225 15.88 12.80 -2.36
N LEU A 226 15.09 11.72 -2.40
CA LEU A 226 14.31 11.35 -3.60
C LEU A 226 13.17 12.34 -3.90
N LEU A 227 12.62 13.02 -2.89
CA LEU A 227 11.71 14.15 -3.10
C LEU A 227 12.41 15.32 -3.80
N ARG A 228 13.63 15.63 -3.40
CA ARG A 228 14.42 16.76 -3.93
C ARG A 228 14.90 16.47 -5.35
N GLU A 229 15.55 15.34 -5.56
CA GLU A 229 16.32 15.01 -6.75
C GLU A 229 15.53 14.19 -7.78
N GLY A 230 14.55 13.39 -7.33
CA GLY A 230 13.76 12.49 -8.17
C GLY A 230 12.89 13.23 -9.17
N LYS A 231 12.49 12.51 -10.22
CA LYS A 231 11.61 13.04 -11.28
C LYS A 231 10.36 12.21 -11.42
N GLY A 232 9.26 12.84 -11.83
CA GLY A 232 8.02 12.16 -12.18
C GLY A 232 7.56 11.13 -11.14
N ARG A 233 7.67 9.84 -11.47
CA ARG A 233 7.23 8.74 -10.61
C ARG A 233 8.02 8.63 -9.31
N GLU A 234 9.34 8.78 -9.34
CA GLU A 234 10.19 8.68 -8.15
C GLU A 234 9.73 9.64 -7.06
N ARG A 235 9.50 10.91 -7.42
CA ARG A 235 9.06 11.96 -6.51
C ARG A 235 7.67 11.67 -5.93
N LYS A 236 6.74 11.16 -6.75
CA LYS A 236 5.39 10.78 -6.32
C LYS A 236 5.40 9.61 -5.32
N GLU A 237 6.19 8.58 -5.60
CA GLU A 237 6.30 7.41 -4.71
C GLU A 237 6.99 7.78 -3.40
N ALA A 238 8.02 8.63 -3.43
CA ALA A 238 8.68 9.13 -2.22
C ALA A 238 7.72 9.96 -1.34
N ALA A 239 6.91 10.84 -1.92
CA ALA A 239 5.89 11.60 -1.20
C ALA A 239 4.84 10.66 -0.57
N THR A 240 4.44 9.61 -1.29
CA THR A 240 3.48 8.62 -0.79
C THR A 240 4.07 7.79 0.36
N ALA A 241 5.33 7.37 0.26
CA ALA A 241 6.01 6.65 1.33
C ALA A 241 6.15 7.52 2.59
N LEU A 242 6.54 8.79 2.44
CA LEU A 242 6.61 9.72 3.57
C LEU A 242 5.24 9.97 4.19
N TYR A 243 4.18 10.08 3.39
CA TYR A 243 2.82 10.22 3.90
C TYR A 243 2.43 9.06 4.82
N VAL A 244 2.68 7.82 4.39
CA VAL A 244 2.35 6.63 5.20
C VAL A 244 3.25 6.54 6.43
N LEU A 245 4.56 6.74 6.28
CA LEU A 245 5.52 6.66 7.39
C LEU A 245 5.31 7.76 8.43
N CYS A 246 5.02 9.00 8.02
CA CYS A 246 4.79 10.13 8.93
C CYS A 246 3.43 10.08 9.65
N SER A 247 2.58 9.06 9.40
CA SER A 247 1.47 8.79 10.31
C SER A 247 1.96 8.34 11.70
N PHE A 248 3.15 7.73 11.79
CA PHE A 248 3.82 7.39 13.05
C PHE A 248 4.51 8.63 13.65
N PRO A 249 4.33 8.91 14.96
CA PRO A 249 4.79 10.17 15.57
C PRO A 249 6.26 10.50 15.36
N ASP A 250 7.17 9.58 15.68
CA ASP A 250 8.61 9.83 15.60
C ASP A 250 9.12 10.08 14.18
N ASN A 251 8.45 9.51 13.18
CA ASN A 251 8.84 9.69 11.78
C ASN A 251 8.57 11.11 11.28
N LYS A 252 7.60 11.83 11.86
CA LYS A 252 7.37 13.25 11.57
C LYS A 252 8.58 14.09 11.92
N LYS A 253 9.08 13.90 13.15
CA LYS A 253 10.28 14.59 13.62
C LYS A 253 11.48 14.27 12.74
N ARG A 254 11.74 12.98 12.45
CA ARG A 254 12.83 12.55 11.56
C ARG A 254 12.72 13.18 10.16
N ALA A 255 11.52 13.26 9.59
CA ALA A 255 11.32 13.89 8.28
C ALA A 255 11.66 15.38 8.30
N VAL A 256 11.27 16.10 9.35
CA VAL A 256 11.63 17.51 9.56
C VAL A 256 13.13 17.67 9.72
N GLU A 257 13.76 16.87 10.55
CA GLU A 257 15.23 16.87 10.77
C GLU A 257 16.02 16.56 9.49
N CYS A 258 15.46 15.74 8.59
CA CYS A 258 16.02 15.47 7.26
C CYS A 258 15.75 16.59 6.23
N GLY A 259 15.09 17.69 6.62
CA GLY A 259 14.83 18.85 5.75
C GLY A 259 13.68 18.63 4.75
N ALA A 260 12.67 17.84 5.10
CA ALA A 260 11.50 17.62 4.23
C ALA A 260 10.65 18.87 4.04
N THR A 261 10.56 19.76 5.04
CA THR A 261 9.62 20.90 5.07
C THR A 261 9.79 21.85 3.88
N PRO A 262 10.97 22.42 3.59
CA PRO A 262 11.14 23.35 2.46
C PRO A 262 10.84 22.68 1.11
N ILE A 263 11.23 21.41 0.94
CA ILE A 263 11.00 20.65 -0.29
C ILE A 263 9.48 20.45 -0.50
N LEU A 264 8.75 20.12 0.57
CA LEU A 264 7.29 19.91 0.49
C LEU A 264 6.58 21.22 0.14
N ILE A 265 7.00 22.39 0.68
CA ILE A 265 6.43 23.70 0.34
C ILE A 265 6.62 24.00 -1.15
N GLU A 266 7.83 23.78 -1.69
CA GLU A 266 8.11 23.91 -3.12
C GLU A 266 7.23 22.98 -3.97
N MET A 267 7.05 21.74 -3.52
CA MET A 267 6.23 20.75 -4.24
C MET A 267 4.74 21.11 -4.21
N VAL A 268 4.23 21.68 -3.12
CA VAL A 268 2.85 22.21 -3.06
C VAL A 268 2.69 23.35 -4.04
N ASN A 269 3.65 24.28 -4.09
CA ASN A 269 3.65 25.38 -5.05
C ASN A 269 3.68 24.90 -6.51
N SER A 270 4.31 23.74 -6.77
CA SER A 270 4.29 23.10 -8.09
C SER A 270 3.05 22.23 -8.36
N GLY A 271 2.04 22.23 -7.48
CA GLY A 271 0.75 21.54 -7.65
C GLY A 271 0.73 20.06 -7.24
N MET A 272 1.70 19.59 -6.45
CA MET A 272 1.69 18.20 -5.97
C MET A 272 0.82 18.04 -4.73
N GLU A 273 -0.39 17.52 -4.90
CA GLU A 273 -1.36 17.34 -3.80
C GLU A 273 -0.83 16.47 -2.64
N ARG A 274 -0.07 15.42 -2.94
CA ARG A 274 0.50 14.57 -1.88
C ARG A 274 1.43 15.33 -0.93
N ALA A 275 2.10 16.36 -1.41
CA ALA A 275 3.01 17.15 -0.59
C ALA A 275 2.26 17.90 0.53
N ILE A 276 1.10 18.50 0.25
CA ILE A 276 0.33 19.18 1.29
C ILE A 276 -0.26 18.22 2.32
N GLU A 277 -0.57 16.99 1.92
CA GLU A 277 -1.01 15.95 2.88
C GLU A 277 0.13 15.59 3.86
N VAL A 278 1.37 15.48 3.36
CA VAL A 278 2.55 15.25 4.21
C VAL A 278 2.77 16.46 5.12
N MET A 279 2.69 17.70 4.60
CA MET A 279 2.75 18.91 5.43
C MET A 279 1.70 18.89 6.54
N GLY A 280 0.47 18.45 6.25
CA GLY A 280 -0.59 18.30 7.25
C GLY A 280 -0.25 17.30 8.37
N LEU A 281 0.56 16.28 8.08
CA LEU A 281 1.09 15.37 9.10
C LEU A 281 2.22 16.03 9.89
N LEU A 282 3.17 16.70 9.24
CA LEU A 282 4.29 17.37 9.90
C LEU A 282 3.82 18.52 10.81
N ALA A 283 2.76 19.26 10.43
CA ALA A 283 2.17 20.31 11.26
C ALA A 283 1.61 19.81 12.61
N LYS A 284 1.40 18.49 12.76
CA LYS A 284 0.97 17.88 14.03
C LYS A 284 2.09 17.76 15.07
N CYS A 285 3.37 17.83 14.67
CA CYS A 285 4.47 17.88 15.62
C CYS A 285 4.99 19.32 15.78
N ARG A 286 5.65 19.56 16.91
CA ARG A 286 6.18 20.89 17.24
C ARG A 286 7.24 21.34 16.26
N GLU A 287 8.19 20.47 15.98
CA GLU A 287 9.33 20.70 15.08
C GLU A 287 8.84 21.09 13.66
N GLY A 288 7.79 20.41 13.18
CA GLY A 288 7.20 20.71 11.87
C GLY A 288 6.57 22.11 11.81
N ARG A 289 5.87 22.52 12.86
CA ARG A 289 5.29 23.89 12.95
C ARG A 289 6.37 24.95 13.03
N GLU A 290 7.39 24.73 13.85
CA GLU A 290 8.53 25.65 13.99
C GLU A 290 9.26 25.80 12.66
N GLU A 291 9.50 24.70 11.95
CA GLU A 291 10.22 24.76 10.68
C GLU A 291 9.38 25.42 9.57
N MET A 292 8.07 25.11 9.48
CA MET A 292 7.17 25.79 8.55
C MET A 292 7.06 27.28 8.82
N GLY A 293 7.08 27.69 10.09
CA GLY A 293 7.00 29.09 10.49
C GLY A 293 8.25 29.92 10.18
N LYS A 294 9.40 29.29 9.91
CA LYS A 294 10.63 29.97 9.48
C LYS A 294 10.68 30.28 7.99
N ILE A 295 9.76 29.71 7.21
CA ILE A 295 9.79 29.79 5.73
C ILE A 295 8.73 30.81 5.30
N ASP A 296 9.15 31.98 4.87
CA ASP A 296 8.27 33.12 4.53
C ASP A 296 7.24 32.78 3.45
N GLU A 297 7.58 31.92 2.49
CA GLU A 297 6.68 31.50 1.42
C GLU A 297 5.59 30.54 1.87
N CYS A 298 5.73 29.88 3.02
CA CYS A 298 4.81 28.83 3.49
C CYS A 298 3.37 29.32 3.55
N VAL A 299 3.14 30.47 4.17
CA VAL A 299 1.79 31.07 4.32
C VAL A 299 1.21 31.42 2.95
N MET A 300 2.02 31.97 2.03
CA MET A 300 1.56 32.34 0.68
C MET A 300 1.14 31.12 -0.14
N VAL A 301 1.94 30.05 -0.11
CA VAL A 301 1.62 28.79 -0.78
C VAL A 301 0.32 28.19 -0.25
N LEU A 302 0.13 28.21 1.07
CA LEU A 302 -1.12 27.71 1.68
C LEU A 302 -2.33 28.55 1.28
N ILE A 303 -2.19 29.90 1.19
CA ILE A 303 -3.25 30.79 0.70
C ILE A 303 -3.62 30.46 -0.75
N GLN A 304 -2.63 30.22 -1.60
CA GLN A 304 -2.90 29.83 -2.98
C GLN A 304 -3.68 28.52 -3.06
N VAL A 305 -3.34 27.53 -2.23
CA VAL A 305 -4.10 26.28 -2.14
C VAL A 305 -5.54 26.51 -1.67
N LEU A 306 -5.80 27.45 -0.74
CA LEU A 306 -7.17 27.77 -0.32
C LEU A 306 -8.02 28.34 -1.46
N LYS A 307 -7.40 29.03 -2.42
CA LYS A 307 -8.09 29.69 -3.54
C LYS A 307 -8.33 28.75 -4.74
N GLU A 308 -7.36 27.89 -5.03
CA GLU A 308 -7.29 27.17 -6.30
C GLU A 308 -7.13 25.64 -6.13
N GLY A 309 -6.98 25.16 -4.89
CA GLY A 309 -6.75 23.75 -4.61
C GLY A 309 -7.98 22.88 -4.77
N SER A 310 -7.75 21.56 -4.86
CA SER A 310 -8.84 20.58 -4.73
C SER A 310 -9.42 20.60 -3.31
N SER A 311 -10.65 20.12 -3.14
CA SER A 311 -11.30 20.02 -1.82
C SER A 311 -10.40 19.33 -0.78
N ARG A 312 -9.66 18.30 -1.19
CA ARG A 312 -8.72 17.59 -0.33
C ARG A 312 -7.53 18.47 0.09
N SER A 313 -6.96 19.20 -0.86
CA SER A 313 -5.85 20.12 -0.62
C SER A 313 -6.28 21.29 0.28
N ILE A 314 -7.47 21.84 0.05
CA ILE A 314 -8.05 22.93 0.88
C ILE A 314 -8.20 22.44 2.33
N ILE A 315 -8.74 21.25 2.57
CA ILE A 315 -8.87 20.69 3.92
C ILE A 315 -7.50 20.59 4.60
N CYS A 316 -6.47 20.14 3.89
CA CYS A 316 -5.11 20.04 4.42
C CYS A 316 -4.51 21.43 4.70
N ALA A 317 -4.67 22.39 3.80
CA ALA A 317 -4.17 23.76 3.96
C ALA A 317 -4.80 24.44 5.18
N LEU A 318 -6.13 24.34 5.35
CA LEU A 318 -6.84 24.83 6.52
C LEU A 318 -6.31 24.24 7.82
N ALA A 319 -6.07 22.90 7.82
CA ALA A 319 -5.54 22.21 8.99
C ALA A 319 -4.09 22.65 9.33
N VAL A 320 -3.24 22.85 8.32
CA VAL A 320 -1.87 23.36 8.50
C VAL A 320 -1.90 24.79 9.05
N LEU A 321 -2.66 25.70 8.41
CA LEU A 321 -2.78 27.09 8.86
C LEU A 321 -3.32 27.16 10.30
N ASN A 322 -4.34 26.38 10.63
CA ASN A 322 -4.87 26.34 11.99
C ASN A 322 -3.82 25.86 13.01
N SER A 323 -3.00 24.87 12.64
CA SER A 323 -1.91 24.36 13.49
C SER A 323 -0.82 25.42 13.70
N LEU A 324 -0.44 26.16 12.65
CA LEU A 324 0.56 27.22 12.69
C LEU A 324 0.06 28.42 13.51
N CYS A 325 -1.15 28.90 13.24
CA CYS A 325 -1.75 30.02 13.96
C CYS A 325 -1.98 29.71 15.44
N SER A 326 -2.31 28.45 15.77
CA SER A 326 -2.45 28.06 17.20
C SER A 326 -1.10 27.96 17.93
N HIS A 327 0.00 27.81 17.18
CA HIS A 327 1.36 27.67 17.72
C HIS A 327 2.08 29.01 17.87
N SER A 328 1.88 29.95 16.94
CA SER A 328 2.54 31.25 16.90
C SER A 328 1.54 32.39 16.67
N GLU A 329 1.57 33.36 17.56
CA GLU A 329 0.76 34.60 17.45
C GLU A 329 1.24 35.46 16.27
N GLU A 330 2.54 35.52 16.05
CA GLU A 330 3.16 36.23 14.92
C GLU A 330 2.64 35.74 13.58
N ILE A 331 2.63 34.39 13.39
CA ILE A 331 2.06 33.77 12.19
C ILE A 331 0.57 34.04 12.07
N SER A 332 -0.16 34.04 13.19
CA SER A 332 -1.59 34.35 13.20
C SER A 332 -1.87 35.77 12.71
N LEU A 333 -1.06 36.75 13.15
CA LEU A 333 -1.14 38.12 12.69
C LEU A 333 -0.79 38.29 11.23
N GLU A 334 0.24 37.58 10.74
CA GLU A 334 0.62 37.58 9.34
C GLU A 334 -0.50 37.01 8.46
N VAL A 335 -1.02 35.84 8.81
CA VAL A 335 -2.11 35.15 8.09
C VAL A 335 -3.34 36.06 7.96
N ARG A 336 -3.66 36.80 9.00
CA ARG A 336 -4.74 37.81 8.97
C ARG A 336 -4.46 38.98 8.06
N ARG A 337 -3.24 39.57 8.15
CA ARG A 337 -2.85 40.68 7.27
C ARG A 337 -2.94 40.31 5.80
N LYS A 338 -2.76 39.02 5.46
CA LYS A 338 -2.88 38.51 4.13
C LYS A 338 -4.34 38.15 3.69
N GLY A 339 -5.36 38.50 4.50
CA GLY A 339 -6.77 38.37 4.15
C GLY A 339 -7.33 36.95 4.26
N VAL A 340 -6.67 36.04 5.00
CA VAL A 340 -7.13 34.65 5.14
C VAL A 340 -8.46 34.55 5.89
N LEU A 341 -8.76 35.54 6.76
CA LEU A 341 -10.02 35.54 7.51
C LEU A 341 -11.24 35.59 6.57
N GLU A 342 -11.19 36.45 5.55
CA GLU A 342 -12.25 36.62 4.56
C GLU A 342 -12.39 35.35 3.70
N ILE A 343 -11.27 34.75 3.29
CA ILE A 343 -11.28 33.49 2.54
C ILE A 343 -11.95 32.38 3.39
N CYS A 344 -11.59 32.29 4.68
CA CYS A 344 -12.15 31.27 5.56
C CYS A 344 -13.64 31.51 5.88
N LEU A 345 -14.11 32.76 5.95
CA LEU A 345 -15.53 33.04 6.10
C LEU A 345 -16.32 32.54 4.89
N GLY A 346 -15.84 32.73 3.65
CA GLY A 346 -16.46 32.14 2.46
C GLY A 346 -16.42 30.61 2.46
N LEU A 347 -15.28 30.00 2.85
CA LEU A 347 -15.15 28.54 2.93
C LEU A 347 -15.95 27.92 4.10
N ALA A 348 -16.36 28.70 5.09
CA ALA A 348 -17.23 28.22 6.16
C ALA A 348 -18.68 27.96 5.69
N GLU A 349 -19.07 28.53 4.55
CA GLU A 349 -20.36 28.32 3.89
C GLU A 349 -20.28 27.26 2.75
N ASP A 350 -19.13 26.56 2.61
CA ASP A 350 -18.92 25.53 1.58
C ASP A 350 -19.82 24.31 1.84
N ASP A 351 -20.37 23.72 0.79
CA ASP A 351 -21.21 22.52 0.84
C ASP A 351 -20.46 21.27 1.40
N ASN A 352 -19.14 21.28 1.37
CA ASN A 352 -18.33 20.23 1.95
C ASN A 352 -18.14 20.43 3.46
N ASP A 353 -18.84 19.62 4.26
CA ASP A 353 -18.79 19.67 5.74
C ASP A 353 -17.38 19.72 6.33
N LYS A 354 -16.40 19.08 5.69
CA LYS A 354 -15.02 19.07 6.18
C LYS A 354 -14.33 20.41 5.92
N ILE A 355 -14.57 21.03 4.78
CA ILE A 355 -14.05 22.36 4.45
C ILE A 355 -14.68 23.35 5.41
N SER A 356 -16.01 23.40 5.48
CA SER A 356 -16.76 24.30 6.36
C SER A 356 -16.30 24.23 7.81
N ARG A 357 -16.17 23.01 8.36
CA ARG A 357 -15.70 22.79 9.74
C ARG A 357 -14.27 23.26 9.97
N ASN A 358 -13.35 22.94 9.07
CA ASN A 358 -11.94 23.36 9.22
C ASN A 358 -11.77 24.87 9.04
N ALA A 359 -12.51 25.48 8.12
CA ALA A 359 -12.54 26.92 7.94
C ALA A 359 -13.08 27.64 9.21
N SER A 360 -14.20 27.17 9.74
CA SER A 360 -14.78 27.69 11.00
C SER A 360 -13.80 27.58 12.18
N ASN A 361 -13.07 26.48 12.29
CA ASN A 361 -12.04 26.31 13.32
C ASN A 361 -10.90 27.35 13.17
N LEU A 362 -10.43 27.57 11.93
CA LEU A 362 -9.39 28.56 11.67
C LEU A 362 -9.88 29.98 11.96
N VAL A 363 -11.13 30.32 11.58
CA VAL A 363 -11.77 31.63 11.95
C VAL A 363 -11.78 31.85 13.46
N GLN A 364 -12.15 30.80 14.23
CA GLN A 364 -12.13 30.91 15.71
C GLN A 364 -10.72 31.15 16.25
N THR A 365 -9.72 30.44 15.71
CA THR A 365 -8.31 30.58 16.10
C THR A 365 -7.82 32.01 15.82
N LEU A 366 -8.08 32.53 14.61
CA LEU A 366 -7.70 33.88 14.20
C LEU A 366 -8.40 34.97 15.04
N ARG A 367 -9.65 34.76 15.49
CA ARG A 367 -10.38 35.70 16.37
C ARG A 367 -9.86 35.69 17.79
N ARG A 368 -9.47 34.55 18.34
CA ARG A 368 -8.92 34.44 19.72
C ARG A 368 -7.62 35.21 19.90
N CYS A 369 -6.79 35.31 18.89
CA CYS A 369 -5.56 36.10 18.94
C CYS A 369 -5.82 37.62 19.03
N LEU A 370 -7.04 38.09 18.69
CA LEU A 370 -7.44 39.49 18.87
C LEU A 370 -7.78 39.90 20.33
N SER A 371 -8.34 38.94 21.08
CA SER A 371 -8.75 39.18 22.44
C SER A 371 -7.60 39.14 23.46
N ARG A 372 -6.40 38.82 23.00
CA ARG A 372 -5.18 38.75 23.81
C ARG A 372 -4.15 39.85 23.49
N ALA A 373 -4.33 40.55 22.38
CA ALA A 373 -3.56 41.76 22.00
C ALA A 373 -4.28 43.03 22.38
#